data_199d445df53fb18858c6cce7a9c8cfe8
#
_entry.id   199d445df53fb18858c6cce7a9c8cfe8
#
_cell.length_a   1.000
_cell.length_b   1.000
_cell.length_c   1.000
_cell.angle_alpha   90.00
_cell.angle_beta   90.00
_cell.angle_gamma   90.00
#
_symmetry.space_group_name_H-M   'P 1'
#
loop_
_entity.id
_entity.type
_entity.pdbx_description
1 polymer ?
#
loop_
_entity_poly.entity_id
_entity_poly.type
_entity_poly.pdbx_seq_one_letter_code
_entity_poly.pdbx_strand_id
1 'polypeptide(L)'
;MPRFTRRHVLAASSGMALGLAAPSVVRAQPREIFVGGPASPGLTDMLFPLIERKHGFKILFEGSNSLINLEKIRANKARPTMTVTMMDDPVLILAEREKVIAPLKGANIPNLADVRADAKPRDAMWVNWCQPASSIAYNTDSVRPGPASYAEAWDSRHRDKIILISMRITQAVVPLLAAAHLATGKPLAECLKEADAGFEKLKELKPNVLQVTSNAPQAQQLLETGEIDFFLSPDTRTVLFRKAQGAPVDQAQPKEGMVAMPAGAALVANGPNPELGMTFINELLDPETQALIAKTFYSNPTNTKTVKPAGLDLPELAVLDWEYFADNRNRWIERFEREISGG
;
A
#
# COMPACT_ATOMS: atom_id res chain seq x y z
N MET A 1 11.60 -23.13 88.64
CA MET A 1 11.95 -22.74 87.21
C MET A 1 12.89 -23.76 86.59
N PRO A 2 12.44 -24.65 85.80
CA PRO A 2 13.33 -25.60 85.09
C PRO A 2 13.78 -25.02 83.76
N ARG A 3 15.05 -25.08 83.53
CA ARG A 3 15.77 -24.71 82.26
C ARG A 3 15.56 -25.78 81.21
N PHE A 4 14.96 -25.45 80.07
CA PHE A 4 14.90 -26.30 78.87
C PHE A 4 16.22 -26.20 78.09
N THR A 5 16.90 -27.33 77.91
CA THR A 5 18.13 -27.45 77.16
C THR A 5 17.85 -27.75 75.65
N ARG A 6 18.71 -27.20 74.75
CA ARG A 6 18.66 -27.18 73.29
C ARG A 6 18.80 -28.54 72.57
N ARG A 7 18.40 -29.67 73.09
CA ARG A 7 18.72 -31.00 72.59
C ARG A 7 17.53 -31.88 72.17
N HIS A 8 16.31 -31.34 72.05
CA HIS A 8 15.15 -32.19 71.72
C HIS A 8 14.29 -31.70 70.57
N VAL A 9 14.90 -31.11 69.51
CA VAL A 9 14.20 -30.71 68.30
C VAL A 9 14.96 -31.22 67.05
N LEU A 10 15.29 -32.50 67.01
CA LEU A 10 15.84 -33.13 65.81
C LEU A 10 15.35 -34.58 65.71
N ALA A 11 14.06 -34.78 65.57
CA ALA A 11 13.48 -36.02 65.09
C ALA A 11 12.02 -35.74 64.67
N ALA A 12 11.67 -36.12 63.45
CA ALA A 12 10.36 -36.13 62.85
C ALA A 12 9.97 -34.84 62.05
N SER A 13 10.43 -34.78 60.82
CA SER A 13 9.64 -34.27 59.69
C SER A 13 10.21 -34.77 58.34
N SER A 14 10.17 -36.08 58.14
CA SER A 14 10.15 -36.64 56.77
C SER A 14 8.74 -36.42 56.21
N GLY A 15 8.42 -35.14 55.90
CA GLY A 15 7.21 -34.76 55.24
C GLY A 15 7.41 -34.91 53.72
N MET A 16 6.69 -35.83 53.11
CA MET A 16 6.54 -35.94 51.64
C MET A 16 6.25 -34.59 51.04
N ALA A 17 7.22 -34.02 50.34
CA ALA A 17 6.97 -32.95 49.35
C ALA A 17 6.31 -33.60 48.11
N LEU A 18 5.00 -33.77 48.16
CA LEU A 18 4.19 -33.94 46.94
C LEU A 18 4.25 -32.64 46.18
N GLY A 19 5.18 -32.54 45.24
CA GLY A 19 5.22 -31.46 44.27
C GLY A 19 3.92 -31.49 43.48
N LEU A 20 3.01 -30.57 43.81
CA LEU A 20 1.91 -30.18 42.96
C LEU A 20 2.54 -29.60 41.69
N ALA A 21 2.78 -30.46 40.68
CA ALA A 21 3.00 -30.00 39.32
C ALA A 21 1.70 -29.29 38.88
N ALA A 22 1.60 -27.98 39.16
CA ALA A 22 0.57 -27.18 38.55
C ALA A 22 0.77 -27.30 37.04
N PRO A 23 -0.26 -27.75 36.28
CA PRO A 23 -0.14 -27.73 34.84
C PRO A 23 0.21 -26.29 34.44
N SER A 24 1.40 -26.10 33.83
CA SER A 24 1.75 -24.86 33.20
C SER A 24 0.68 -24.63 32.13
N VAL A 25 -0.25 -23.73 32.41
CA VAL A 25 -1.17 -23.24 31.39
C VAL A 25 -0.28 -22.56 30.38
N VAL A 26 0.12 -23.32 29.36
CA VAL A 26 0.71 -22.76 28.16
C VAL A 26 -0.37 -21.87 27.57
N ARG A 27 -0.32 -20.60 27.93
CA ARG A 27 -1.17 -19.59 27.31
C ARG A 27 -0.78 -19.63 25.85
N ALA A 28 -1.64 -20.25 25.02
CA ALA A 28 -1.46 -20.20 23.58
C ALA A 28 -1.23 -18.73 23.20
N GLN A 29 -0.10 -18.44 22.58
CA GLN A 29 0.14 -17.08 22.10
C GLN A 29 -1.03 -16.71 21.18
N PRO A 30 -1.54 -15.47 21.27
CA PRO A 30 -2.61 -15.02 20.39
C PRO A 30 -2.20 -15.30 18.95
N ARG A 31 -3.05 -16.02 18.22
CA ARG A 31 -2.83 -16.22 16.78
C ARG A 31 -3.17 -14.90 16.09
N GLU A 32 -2.19 -14.04 15.99
CA GLU A 32 -2.34 -12.70 15.39
C GLU A 32 -1.10 -12.32 14.58
N ILE A 33 -1.32 -11.48 13.59
CA ILE A 33 -0.25 -10.83 12.82
C ILE A 33 -0.43 -9.32 12.86
N PHE A 34 0.67 -8.60 12.78
CA PHE A 34 0.65 -7.16 12.59
C PHE A 34 0.97 -6.83 11.13
N VAL A 35 0.02 -6.16 10.46
CA VAL A 35 0.13 -5.75 9.06
C VAL A 35 0.17 -4.24 8.97
N GLY A 36 1.23 -3.70 8.35
CA GLY A 36 1.29 -2.29 7.96
C GLY A 36 0.96 -2.14 6.48
N GLY A 37 0.09 -1.18 6.12
CA GLY A 37 -0.30 -1.03 4.72
C GLY A 37 -1.08 0.24 4.43
N PRO A 38 -1.56 0.42 3.19
CA PRO A 38 -2.35 1.59 2.82
C PRO A 38 -3.69 1.60 3.54
N ALA A 39 -4.08 2.75 4.08
CA ALA A 39 -5.41 2.91 4.66
C ALA A 39 -6.47 2.79 3.56
N SER A 40 -7.27 1.72 3.60
CA SER A 40 -8.32 1.44 2.62
C SER A 40 -9.47 0.68 3.27
N PRO A 41 -10.70 1.21 3.21
CA PRO A 41 -11.89 0.51 3.71
C PRO A 41 -12.09 -0.87 3.10
N GLY A 42 -11.74 -1.06 1.82
CA GLY A 42 -11.81 -2.37 1.17
C GLY A 42 -10.94 -3.43 1.84
N LEU A 43 -9.80 -3.04 2.46
CA LEU A 43 -8.98 -3.95 3.26
C LEU A 43 -9.64 -4.26 4.61
N THR A 44 -9.97 -3.23 5.38
CA THR A 44 -10.43 -3.37 6.77
C THR A 44 -11.84 -3.92 6.90
N ASP A 45 -12.73 -3.54 5.99
CA ASP A 45 -14.15 -3.85 6.10
C ASP A 45 -14.54 -5.13 5.35
N MET A 46 -13.74 -5.55 4.37
CA MET A 46 -14.05 -6.69 3.50
C MET A 46 -12.98 -7.77 3.54
N LEU A 47 -11.75 -7.45 3.15
CA LEU A 47 -10.71 -8.46 2.91
C LEU A 47 -10.17 -9.06 4.22
N PHE A 48 -9.80 -8.26 5.19
CA PHE A 48 -9.25 -8.77 6.45
C PHE A 48 -10.25 -9.60 7.26
N PRO A 49 -11.52 -9.20 7.41
CA PRO A 49 -12.52 -10.05 8.07
C PRO A 49 -12.76 -11.38 7.37
N LEU A 50 -12.62 -11.44 6.04
CA LEU A 50 -12.70 -12.69 5.30
C LEU A 50 -11.51 -13.60 5.66
N ILE A 51 -10.29 -13.07 5.63
CA ILE A 51 -9.07 -13.81 5.95
C ILE A 51 -9.09 -14.30 7.40
N GLU A 52 -9.47 -13.44 8.34
CA GLU A 52 -9.60 -13.79 9.76
C GLU A 52 -10.56 -14.98 9.98
N ARG A 53 -11.75 -14.93 9.36
CA ARG A 53 -12.73 -16.02 9.46
C ARG A 53 -12.25 -17.30 8.83
N LYS A 54 -11.57 -17.22 7.68
CA LYS A 54 -11.09 -18.42 6.94
C LYS A 54 -9.95 -19.14 7.67
N HIS A 55 -9.05 -18.39 8.31
CA HIS A 55 -7.79 -18.94 8.85
C HIS A 55 -7.71 -18.91 10.39
N GLY A 56 -8.65 -18.28 11.08
CA GLY A 56 -8.75 -18.29 12.55
C GLY A 56 -7.59 -17.61 13.26
N PHE A 57 -7.05 -16.50 12.71
CA PHE A 57 -6.12 -15.60 13.38
C PHE A 57 -6.61 -14.15 13.27
N LYS A 58 -6.04 -13.26 14.07
CA LYS A 58 -6.38 -11.83 14.04
C LYS A 58 -5.38 -11.02 13.23
N ILE A 59 -5.87 -9.99 12.56
CA ILE A 59 -5.06 -9.02 11.83
C ILE A 59 -5.10 -7.70 12.58
N LEU A 60 -3.98 -7.38 13.24
CA LEU A 60 -3.76 -6.04 13.79
C LEU A 60 -3.24 -5.18 12.65
N PHE A 61 -3.99 -4.16 12.27
CA PHE A 61 -3.68 -3.35 11.10
C PHE A 61 -3.34 -1.91 11.46
N GLU A 62 -2.29 -1.40 10.86
CA GLU A 62 -1.96 0.02 10.90
C GLU A 62 -1.93 0.61 9.49
N GLY A 63 -2.91 1.51 9.22
CA GLY A 63 -3.02 2.21 7.95
C GLY A 63 -2.06 3.40 7.87
N SER A 64 -1.13 3.38 6.89
CA SER A 64 -0.26 4.52 6.60
C SER A 64 0.29 4.45 5.17
N ASN A 65 1.06 5.45 4.75
CA ASN A 65 1.73 5.37 3.45
C ASN A 65 3.00 4.49 3.50
N SER A 66 3.47 4.07 2.34
CA SER A 66 4.58 3.14 2.19
C SER A 66 5.89 3.62 2.85
N LEU A 67 6.25 4.91 2.75
CA LEU A 67 7.46 5.44 3.38
C LEU A 67 7.37 5.41 4.91
N ILE A 68 6.23 5.77 5.48
CA ILE A 68 6.02 5.70 6.94
C ILE A 68 6.14 4.26 7.42
N ASN A 69 5.59 3.29 6.68
CA ASN A 69 5.73 1.87 7.01
C ASN A 69 7.21 1.45 6.97
N LEU A 70 7.96 1.86 5.97
CA LEU A 70 9.39 1.57 5.89
C LEU A 70 10.16 2.19 7.07
N GLU A 71 9.88 3.44 7.44
CA GLU A 71 10.50 4.09 8.60
C GLU A 71 10.23 3.34 9.91
N LYS A 72 8.99 2.85 10.10
CA LYS A 72 8.64 2.03 11.28
C LYS A 72 9.41 0.71 11.30
N ILE A 73 9.54 0.04 10.16
CA ILE A 73 10.32 -1.19 10.05
C ILE A 73 11.79 -0.92 10.37
N ARG A 74 12.36 0.18 9.86
CA ARG A 74 13.74 0.62 10.16
C ARG A 74 13.95 0.87 11.65
N ALA A 75 13.05 1.63 12.27
CA ALA A 75 13.12 1.96 13.70
C ALA A 75 13.06 0.71 14.60
N ASN A 76 12.38 -0.34 14.15
CA ASN A 76 12.20 -1.58 14.89
C ASN A 76 13.08 -2.72 14.35
N LYS A 77 14.09 -2.45 13.52
CA LYS A 77 14.92 -3.50 12.85
C LYS A 77 15.54 -4.50 13.82
N ALA A 78 15.95 -4.07 15.01
CA ALA A 78 16.54 -4.95 16.03
C ALA A 78 15.51 -5.87 16.70
N ARG A 79 14.25 -5.46 16.75
CA ARG A 79 13.14 -6.20 17.35
C ARG A 79 11.85 -5.92 16.57
N PRO A 80 11.68 -6.54 15.40
CA PRO A 80 10.54 -6.27 14.53
C PRO A 80 9.22 -6.61 15.22
N THR A 81 8.24 -5.75 15.06
CA THR A 81 6.88 -5.94 15.58
C THR A 81 5.90 -6.29 14.46
N MET A 82 6.19 -5.86 13.24
CA MET A 82 5.35 -6.09 12.06
C MET A 82 5.66 -7.46 11.44
N THR A 83 4.62 -8.19 11.06
CA THR A 83 4.73 -9.51 10.38
C THR A 83 4.79 -9.34 8.87
N VAL A 84 3.85 -8.58 8.34
CA VAL A 84 3.70 -8.30 6.91
C VAL A 84 3.63 -6.81 6.68
N THR A 85 4.28 -6.36 5.63
CA THR A 85 4.12 -4.98 5.13
C THR A 85 3.52 -4.99 3.73
N MET A 86 2.59 -4.08 3.49
CA MET A 86 1.99 -3.83 2.19
C MET A 86 2.41 -2.44 1.73
N MET A 87 3.28 -2.38 0.71
CA MET A 87 3.89 -1.14 0.23
C MET A 87 3.93 -1.11 -1.29
N ASP A 88 4.13 0.07 -1.86
CA ASP A 88 4.35 0.25 -3.29
C ASP A 88 5.76 -0.24 -3.69
N ASP A 89 5.90 -0.75 -4.90
CA ASP A 89 7.15 -1.33 -5.40
C ASP A 89 8.40 -0.48 -5.17
N PRO A 90 8.43 0.84 -5.45
CA PRO A 90 9.65 1.62 -5.23
C PRO A 90 10.07 1.72 -3.77
N VAL A 91 9.14 1.52 -2.83
CA VAL A 91 9.48 1.49 -1.40
C VAL A 91 9.91 0.08 -0.98
N LEU A 92 9.33 -0.96 -1.57
CA LEU A 92 9.79 -2.35 -1.37
C LEU A 92 11.21 -2.57 -1.92
N ILE A 93 11.59 -1.91 -3.01
CA ILE A 93 12.96 -1.87 -3.52
C ILE A 93 13.91 -1.32 -2.45
N LEU A 94 13.56 -0.22 -1.77
CA LEU A 94 14.36 0.33 -0.68
C LEU A 94 14.42 -0.63 0.51
N ALA A 95 13.28 -1.24 0.88
CA ALA A 95 13.20 -2.20 1.98
C ALA A 95 14.09 -3.44 1.76
N GLU A 96 14.15 -3.92 0.52
CA GLU A 96 15.05 -5.02 0.13
C GLU A 96 16.50 -4.61 0.22
N ARG A 97 16.89 -3.46 -0.35
CA ARG A 97 18.27 -2.93 -0.30
C ARG A 97 18.77 -2.78 1.14
N GLU A 98 17.86 -2.47 2.08
CA GLU A 98 18.15 -2.34 3.51
C GLU A 98 18.06 -3.66 4.29
N LYS A 99 17.67 -4.75 3.61
CA LYS A 99 17.51 -6.08 4.19
C LYS A 99 16.53 -6.09 5.37
N VAL A 100 15.41 -5.38 5.23
CA VAL A 100 14.34 -5.33 6.25
C VAL A 100 13.10 -6.13 5.87
N ILE A 101 13.09 -6.73 4.68
CA ILE A 101 12.10 -7.73 4.24
C ILE A 101 12.78 -9.05 3.93
N ALA A 102 12.02 -10.14 3.99
CA ALA A 102 12.48 -11.50 3.74
C ALA A 102 11.94 -12.03 2.41
N PRO A 103 12.70 -12.84 1.66
CA PRO A 103 12.27 -13.41 0.39
C PRO A 103 11.07 -14.34 0.57
N LEU A 104 10.12 -14.29 -0.36
CA LEU A 104 8.99 -15.21 -0.43
C LEU A 104 9.36 -16.48 -1.19
N LYS A 105 10.42 -16.46 -1.99
CA LYS A 105 10.92 -17.65 -2.69
C LYS A 105 11.32 -18.73 -1.69
N GLY A 106 10.75 -19.93 -1.86
CA GLY A 106 10.98 -21.05 -0.94
C GLY A 106 10.12 -21.03 0.33
N ALA A 107 9.33 -19.96 0.56
CA ALA A 107 8.35 -19.93 1.64
C ALA A 107 7.12 -20.80 1.30
N ASN A 108 6.38 -21.19 2.34
CA ASN A 108 5.15 -21.96 2.16
C ASN A 108 3.98 -21.08 1.72
N ILE A 109 4.01 -20.68 0.44
CA ILE A 109 3.01 -19.84 -0.23
C ILE A 109 2.62 -20.53 -1.55
N PRO A 110 1.78 -21.58 -1.53
CA PRO A 110 1.43 -22.37 -2.71
C PRO A 110 0.93 -21.54 -3.90
N ASN A 111 0.07 -20.53 -3.66
CA ASN A 111 -0.51 -19.70 -4.71
C ASN A 111 0.52 -18.80 -5.42
N LEU A 112 1.73 -18.65 -4.87
CA LEU A 112 2.81 -17.89 -5.51
C LEU A 112 3.24 -18.51 -6.85
N ALA A 113 3.06 -19.82 -7.02
CA ALA A 113 3.37 -20.52 -8.28
C ALA A 113 2.51 -20.00 -9.45
N ASP A 114 1.28 -19.62 -9.19
CA ASP A 114 0.31 -19.20 -10.18
C ASP A 114 0.29 -17.68 -10.41
N VAL A 115 1.13 -16.93 -9.72
CA VAL A 115 1.25 -15.49 -9.92
C VAL A 115 2.08 -15.19 -11.15
N ARG A 116 1.66 -14.20 -11.95
CA ARG A 116 2.39 -13.72 -13.12
C ARG A 116 3.82 -13.32 -12.77
N ALA A 117 4.74 -13.48 -13.72
CA ALA A 117 6.16 -13.18 -13.50
C ALA A 117 6.42 -11.71 -13.16
N ASP A 118 5.72 -10.78 -13.85
CA ASP A 118 5.80 -9.34 -13.61
C ASP A 118 5.27 -8.88 -12.24
N ALA A 119 4.47 -9.73 -11.58
CA ALA A 119 3.95 -9.49 -10.24
C ALA A 119 4.78 -10.18 -9.12
N LYS A 120 5.93 -10.74 -9.46
CA LYS A 120 6.92 -11.33 -8.54
C LYS A 120 8.28 -10.64 -8.66
N PRO A 121 8.39 -9.36 -8.30
CA PRO A 121 9.63 -8.63 -8.47
C PRO A 121 10.80 -9.26 -7.73
N ARG A 122 12.01 -9.09 -8.29
CA ARG A 122 13.26 -9.53 -7.66
C ARG A 122 13.26 -10.98 -7.19
N ASP A 123 12.84 -11.87 -8.09
CA ASP A 123 12.78 -13.31 -7.82
C ASP A 123 11.90 -13.63 -6.59
N ALA A 124 10.73 -12.98 -6.53
CA ALA A 124 9.77 -13.08 -5.42
C ALA A 124 10.34 -12.63 -4.05
N MET A 125 11.09 -11.54 -4.01
CA MET A 125 11.38 -10.85 -2.75
C MET A 125 10.10 -10.34 -2.09
N TRP A 126 9.14 -9.91 -2.91
CA TRP A 126 7.75 -9.63 -2.56
C TRP A 126 6.82 -10.08 -3.67
N VAL A 127 5.53 -9.96 -3.46
CA VAL A 127 4.53 -10.25 -4.48
C VAL A 127 3.54 -9.10 -4.58
N ASN A 128 3.20 -8.71 -5.81
CA ASN A 128 2.14 -7.73 -6.05
C ASN A 128 0.79 -8.44 -5.97
N TRP A 129 0.03 -8.13 -4.93
CA TRP A 129 -1.27 -8.74 -4.66
C TRP A 129 -2.41 -8.06 -5.42
N CYS A 130 -2.19 -6.82 -5.91
CA CYS A 130 -3.10 -6.13 -6.83
C CYS A 130 -2.34 -5.10 -7.68
N GLN A 131 -2.92 -4.72 -8.82
CA GLN A 131 -2.34 -3.74 -9.74
C GLN A 131 -3.43 -2.76 -10.18
N PRO A 132 -3.79 -1.78 -9.31
CA PRO A 132 -4.71 -0.71 -9.69
C PRO A 132 -4.07 0.23 -10.72
N ALA A 133 -4.90 1.03 -11.34
CA ALA A 133 -4.48 2.09 -12.26
C ALA A 133 -4.61 3.46 -11.60
N SER A 134 -3.74 4.40 -11.96
CA SER A 134 -3.80 5.79 -11.50
C SER A 134 -3.87 6.76 -12.67
N SER A 135 -4.71 7.79 -12.53
CA SER A 135 -4.88 8.88 -13.48
C SER A 135 -5.56 10.08 -12.81
N ILE A 136 -6.30 10.88 -13.58
CA ILE A 136 -7.11 11.98 -13.06
C ILE A 136 -8.38 11.41 -12.43
N ALA A 137 -8.62 11.69 -11.15
CA ALA A 137 -9.97 11.62 -10.59
C ALA A 137 -10.66 12.99 -10.73
N TYR A 138 -11.94 12.97 -10.98
CA TYR A 138 -12.71 14.19 -11.18
C TYR A 138 -14.09 14.11 -10.52
N ASN A 139 -14.64 15.27 -10.17
CA ASN A 139 -16.01 15.38 -9.68
C ASN A 139 -16.97 15.39 -10.87
N THR A 140 -17.93 14.45 -10.89
CA THR A 140 -18.86 14.26 -12.03
C THR A 140 -19.98 15.32 -12.06
N ASP A 141 -20.18 16.10 -11.01
CA ASP A 141 -21.17 17.17 -10.98
C ASP A 141 -20.59 18.48 -11.52
N SER A 142 -19.30 18.77 -11.28
CA SER A 142 -18.63 19.99 -11.76
C SER A 142 -17.97 19.82 -13.12
N VAL A 143 -17.55 18.59 -13.50
CA VAL A 143 -16.83 18.33 -14.75
C VAL A 143 -17.59 17.35 -15.64
N ARG A 144 -18.19 17.90 -16.74
CA ARG A 144 -18.94 17.11 -17.72
C ARG A 144 -18.66 17.63 -19.14
N PRO A 145 -18.24 16.77 -20.07
CA PRO A 145 -17.81 15.37 -19.90
C PRO A 145 -16.55 15.28 -19.02
N GLY A 146 -16.24 14.07 -18.52
CA GLY A 146 -14.97 13.82 -17.82
C GLY A 146 -13.75 14.07 -18.73
N PRO A 147 -12.57 14.37 -18.16
CA PRO A 147 -11.40 14.77 -18.93
C PRO A 147 -10.89 13.62 -19.81
N ALA A 148 -10.64 13.93 -21.09
CA ALA A 148 -10.12 12.99 -22.10
C ALA A 148 -8.57 13.05 -22.20
N SER A 149 -7.94 14.02 -21.55
CA SER A 149 -6.49 14.24 -21.60
C SER A 149 -5.99 14.87 -20.32
N TYR A 150 -4.76 14.55 -19.92
CA TYR A 150 -4.09 15.25 -18.81
C TYR A 150 -3.93 16.76 -19.07
N ALA A 151 -3.86 17.18 -20.34
CA ALA A 151 -3.72 18.58 -20.70
C ALA A 151 -4.87 19.46 -20.15
N GLU A 152 -6.05 18.89 -19.92
CA GLU A 152 -7.19 19.62 -19.39
C GLU A 152 -6.94 20.17 -17.98
N ALA A 153 -6.08 19.55 -17.20
CA ALA A 153 -5.69 20.08 -15.89
C ALA A 153 -4.95 21.43 -15.98
N TRP A 154 -4.31 21.73 -17.11
CA TRP A 154 -3.61 23.02 -17.34
C TRP A 154 -4.53 24.13 -17.86
N ASP A 155 -5.83 23.85 -18.10
CA ASP A 155 -6.78 24.89 -18.50
C ASP A 155 -7.07 25.85 -17.31
N SER A 156 -7.02 27.16 -17.56
CA SER A 156 -7.23 28.18 -16.56
C SER A 156 -8.64 28.21 -15.95
N ARG A 157 -9.63 27.55 -16.56
CA ARG A 157 -10.98 27.35 -15.97
C ARG A 157 -10.94 26.57 -14.64
N HIS A 158 -9.89 25.78 -14.41
CA HIS A 158 -9.69 25.00 -13.19
C HIS A 158 -8.79 25.71 -12.16
N ARG A 159 -8.69 27.06 -12.23
CA ARG A 159 -7.94 27.86 -11.25
C ARG A 159 -8.40 27.53 -9.82
N ASP A 160 -7.43 27.20 -8.94
CA ASP A 160 -7.66 26.82 -7.54
C ASP A 160 -8.64 25.62 -7.39
N LYS A 161 -8.68 24.72 -8.39
CA LYS A 161 -9.60 23.57 -8.44
C LYS A 161 -8.91 22.22 -8.54
N ILE A 162 -7.60 22.17 -8.32
CA ILE A 162 -6.80 20.95 -8.42
C ILE A 162 -6.09 20.67 -7.10
N ILE A 163 -6.05 19.43 -6.69
CA ILE A 163 -5.17 18.96 -5.62
C ILE A 163 -4.04 18.10 -6.21
N LEU A 164 -2.84 18.37 -5.74
CA LEU A 164 -1.70 17.49 -5.87
C LEU A 164 -1.41 16.77 -4.56
N ILE A 165 -0.96 15.52 -4.64
CA ILE A 165 -0.43 14.80 -3.48
C ILE A 165 1.08 15.05 -3.37
N SER A 166 1.61 15.09 -2.14
CA SER A 166 3.04 15.22 -1.89
C SER A 166 3.84 14.09 -2.55
N MET A 167 5.00 14.39 -3.12
CA MET A 167 5.92 13.41 -3.74
C MET A 167 6.45 12.35 -2.75
N ARG A 168 6.19 12.52 -1.44
CA ARG A 168 6.40 11.46 -0.43
C ARG A 168 5.46 10.27 -0.62
N ILE A 169 4.38 10.44 -1.36
CA ILE A 169 3.43 9.40 -1.75
C ILE A 169 3.70 9.02 -3.20
N THR A 170 3.82 7.73 -3.48
CA THR A 170 4.25 7.21 -4.79
C THR A 170 3.38 7.71 -5.95
N GLN A 171 2.08 7.81 -5.73
CA GLN A 171 1.11 8.26 -6.74
C GLN A 171 1.36 9.70 -7.25
N ALA A 172 2.12 10.54 -6.52
CA ALA A 172 2.51 11.86 -6.97
C ALA A 172 3.40 11.84 -8.24
N VAL A 173 3.92 10.69 -8.62
CA VAL A 173 4.62 10.51 -9.90
C VAL A 173 3.70 10.79 -11.10
N VAL A 174 2.39 10.52 -10.99
CA VAL A 174 1.44 10.63 -12.12
C VAL A 174 1.37 12.03 -12.71
N PRO A 175 1.14 13.12 -11.93
CA PRO A 175 1.18 14.47 -12.48
C PRO A 175 2.55 14.87 -13.04
N LEU A 176 3.65 14.35 -12.50
CA LEU A 176 4.99 14.56 -13.05
C LEU A 176 5.16 13.90 -14.42
N LEU A 177 4.68 12.65 -14.58
CA LEU A 177 4.70 11.95 -15.86
C LEU A 177 3.81 12.64 -16.90
N ALA A 178 2.60 13.05 -16.49
CA ALA A 178 1.68 13.79 -17.36
C ALA A 178 2.33 15.10 -17.85
N ALA A 179 2.94 15.85 -16.94
CA ALA A 179 3.67 17.09 -17.28
C ALA A 179 4.85 16.81 -18.22
N ALA A 180 5.62 15.75 -17.99
CA ALA A 180 6.73 15.36 -18.86
C ALA A 180 6.25 14.93 -20.23
N HIS A 181 5.14 14.16 -20.32
CA HIS A 181 4.49 13.83 -21.58
C HIS A 181 4.09 15.07 -22.37
N LEU A 182 3.41 16.02 -21.71
CA LEU A 182 2.97 17.26 -22.34
C LEU A 182 4.13 18.14 -22.81
N ALA A 183 5.27 18.09 -22.13
CA ALA A 183 6.46 18.84 -22.53
C ALA A 183 7.24 18.18 -23.67
N THR A 184 7.27 16.84 -23.75
CA THR A 184 8.19 16.11 -24.63
C THR A 184 7.51 15.27 -25.70
N GLY A 185 6.22 14.98 -25.56
CA GLY A 185 5.47 14.04 -26.44
C GLY A 185 5.83 12.55 -26.24
N LYS A 186 6.70 12.21 -25.28
CA LYS A 186 7.09 10.81 -25.03
C LYS A 186 5.98 10.03 -24.32
N PRO A 187 5.86 8.71 -24.55
CA PRO A 187 4.91 7.87 -23.81
C PRO A 187 5.11 7.96 -22.28
N LEU A 188 4.03 7.85 -21.49
CA LEU A 188 4.10 7.94 -20.02
C LEU A 188 5.15 6.99 -19.39
N ALA A 189 5.28 5.77 -19.92
CA ALA A 189 6.25 4.79 -19.43
C ALA A 189 7.72 5.28 -19.54
N GLU A 190 8.03 6.17 -20.49
CA GLU A 190 9.36 6.71 -20.71
C GLU A 190 9.60 8.04 -19.95
N CYS A 191 8.54 8.69 -19.48
CA CYS A 191 8.57 10.04 -18.92
C CYS A 191 9.30 10.15 -17.58
N LEU A 192 9.60 9.04 -16.88
CA LEU A 192 10.47 9.09 -15.70
C LEU A 192 11.86 9.66 -16.03
N LYS A 193 12.38 9.38 -17.22
CA LYS A 193 13.69 9.91 -17.66
C LYS A 193 13.63 11.36 -18.10
N GLU A 194 12.43 11.89 -18.28
CA GLU A 194 12.15 13.28 -18.67
C GLU A 194 11.64 14.12 -17.46
N ALA A 195 11.94 13.68 -16.24
CA ALA A 195 11.46 14.33 -15.02
C ALA A 195 11.82 15.82 -14.94
N ASP A 196 12.97 16.23 -15.50
CA ASP A 196 13.37 17.65 -15.50
C ASP A 196 12.41 18.51 -16.33
N ALA A 197 12.06 18.08 -17.54
CA ALA A 197 11.05 18.73 -18.36
C ALA A 197 9.66 18.66 -17.69
N GLY A 198 9.37 17.55 -17.03
CA GLY A 198 8.15 17.38 -16.24
C GLY A 198 8.03 18.38 -15.10
N PHE A 199 9.08 18.63 -14.34
CA PHE A 199 9.06 19.63 -13.26
C PHE A 199 8.86 21.05 -13.80
N GLU A 200 9.53 21.42 -14.89
CA GLU A 200 9.32 22.75 -15.52
C GLU A 200 7.87 22.92 -15.96
N LYS A 201 7.29 21.93 -16.62
CA LYS A 201 5.88 21.95 -17.05
C LYS A 201 4.91 21.92 -15.86
N LEU A 202 5.24 21.20 -14.78
CA LEU A 202 4.39 21.13 -13.58
C LEU A 202 4.30 22.47 -12.86
N LYS A 203 5.30 23.35 -12.95
CA LYS A 203 5.22 24.73 -12.42
C LYS A 203 4.11 25.55 -13.07
N GLU A 204 3.81 25.32 -14.33
CA GLU A 204 2.72 25.99 -15.04
C GLU A 204 1.34 25.62 -14.49
N LEU A 205 1.23 24.48 -13.80
CA LEU A 205 -0.01 24.02 -13.16
C LEU A 205 -0.32 24.79 -11.87
N LYS A 206 0.67 25.43 -11.23
CA LYS A 206 0.52 26.08 -9.90
C LYS A 206 -0.70 27.01 -9.78
N PRO A 207 -1.08 27.82 -10.77
CA PRO A 207 -2.28 28.66 -10.66
C PRO A 207 -3.59 27.89 -10.52
N ASN A 208 -3.61 26.62 -10.92
CA ASN A 208 -4.79 25.76 -10.86
C ASN A 208 -4.80 24.91 -9.57
N VAL A 209 -3.65 24.83 -8.85
CA VAL A 209 -3.50 24.01 -7.65
C VAL A 209 -4.02 24.76 -6.44
N LEU A 210 -5.10 24.27 -5.83
CA LEU A 210 -5.63 24.77 -4.56
C LEU A 210 -4.63 24.49 -3.42
N GLN A 211 -4.12 23.27 -3.38
CA GLN A 211 -3.13 22.86 -2.36
C GLN A 211 -2.37 21.61 -2.76
N VAL A 212 -1.21 21.43 -2.14
CA VAL A 212 -0.48 20.16 -2.09
C VAL A 212 -0.67 19.54 -0.70
N THR A 213 -1.05 18.26 -0.62
CA THR A 213 -1.32 17.60 0.64
C THR A 213 -0.66 16.22 0.73
N SER A 214 -0.40 15.76 1.96
CA SER A 214 -0.05 14.36 2.24
C SER A 214 -1.24 13.56 2.78
N ASN A 215 -2.41 14.18 2.88
CA ASN A 215 -3.64 13.59 3.38
C ASN A 215 -4.57 13.22 2.22
N ALA A 216 -4.38 12.02 1.65
CA ALA A 216 -5.19 11.54 0.53
C ALA A 216 -6.69 11.39 0.87
N PRO A 217 -7.12 10.94 2.06
CA PRO A 217 -8.53 10.98 2.47
C PRO A 217 -9.16 12.38 2.42
N GLN A 218 -8.44 13.41 2.86
CA GLN A 218 -8.92 14.80 2.78
C GLN A 218 -9.06 15.25 1.32
N ALA A 219 -8.05 14.96 0.48
CA ALA A 219 -8.12 15.27 -0.95
C ALA A 219 -9.34 14.62 -1.63
N GLN A 220 -9.60 13.35 -1.28
CA GLN A 220 -10.76 12.62 -1.78
C GLN A 220 -12.08 13.28 -1.32
N GLN A 221 -12.17 13.73 -0.07
CA GLN A 221 -13.35 14.41 0.45
C GLN A 221 -13.60 15.74 -0.29
N LEU A 222 -12.58 16.54 -0.53
CA LEU A 222 -12.71 17.79 -1.28
C LEU A 222 -13.16 17.55 -2.72
N LEU A 223 -12.74 16.44 -3.33
CA LEU A 223 -13.22 16.03 -4.64
C LEU A 223 -14.71 15.65 -4.59
N GLU A 224 -15.13 14.88 -3.59
CA GLU A 224 -16.52 14.42 -3.43
C GLU A 224 -17.49 15.59 -3.17
N THR A 225 -17.05 16.62 -2.43
CA THR A 225 -17.86 17.81 -2.16
C THR A 225 -17.90 18.83 -3.31
N GLY A 226 -17.08 18.65 -4.37
CA GLY A 226 -16.98 19.57 -5.49
C GLY A 226 -16.19 20.85 -5.18
N GLU A 227 -15.46 20.89 -4.07
CA GLU A 227 -14.54 22.00 -3.78
C GLU A 227 -13.39 22.03 -4.78
N ILE A 228 -13.00 20.85 -5.29
CA ILE A 228 -12.04 20.72 -6.39
C ILE A 228 -12.67 19.96 -7.57
N ASP A 229 -12.18 20.24 -8.75
CA ASP A 229 -12.57 19.56 -9.99
C ASP A 229 -11.75 18.28 -10.23
N PHE A 230 -10.43 18.37 -9.95
CA PHE A 230 -9.47 17.29 -10.21
C PHE A 230 -8.59 16.95 -9.02
N PHE A 231 -8.37 15.66 -8.84
CA PHE A 231 -7.29 15.11 -8.02
C PHE A 231 -6.41 14.25 -8.94
N LEU A 232 -5.15 14.65 -9.17
CA LEU A 232 -4.32 14.11 -10.26
C LEU A 232 -3.51 12.86 -9.89
N SER A 233 -3.82 12.20 -8.79
CA SER A 233 -2.93 11.15 -8.28
C SER A 233 -3.60 9.90 -7.73
N PRO A 234 -4.92 9.84 -7.48
CA PRO A 234 -5.50 8.67 -6.85
C PRO A 234 -5.56 7.50 -7.80
N ASP A 235 -5.59 6.31 -7.23
CA ASP A 235 -5.78 5.08 -7.98
C ASP A 235 -7.24 4.59 -7.96
N THR A 236 -7.54 3.65 -8.84
CA THR A 236 -8.87 3.06 -9.01
C THR A 236 -9.44 2.46 -7.73
N ARG A 237 -8.59 1.97 -6.80
CA ARG A 237 -9.02 1.41 -5.51
C ARG A 237 -9.79 2.43 -4.66
N THR A 238 -9.40 3.68 -4.73
CA THR A 238 -10.03 4.75 -3.93
C THR A 238 -11.22 5.33 -4.66
N VAL A 239 -11.02 5.77 -5.89
CA VAL A 239 -12.02 6.54 -6.65
C VAL A 239 -13.22 5.70 -7.03
N LEU A 240 -12.99 4.53 -7.64
CA LEU A 240 -14.10 3.70 -8.13
C LEU A 240 -14.82 2.98 -6.98
N PHE A 241 -14.13 2.72 -5.86
CA PHE A 241 -14.79 2.25 -4.64
C PHE A 241 -15.77 3.31 -4.11
N ARG A 242 -15.41 4.59 -4.08
CA ARG A 242 -16.28 5.68 -3.66
C ARG A 242 -17.42 5.93 -4.65
N LYS A 243 -17.13 5.86 -5.96
CA LYS A 243 -18.16 5.89 -7.01
C LYS A 243 -19.23 4.81 -6.80
N ALA A 244 -18.79 3.58 -6.50
CA ALA A 244 -19.71 2.46 -6.24
C ALA A 244 -20.59 2.67 -4.99
N GLN A 245 -20.19 3.55 -4.07
CA GLN A 245 -20.96 3.98 -2.91
C GLN A 245 -21.85 5.20 -3.19
N GLY A 246 -21.91 5.68 -4.44
CA GLY A 246 -22.74 6.80 -4.86
C GLY A 246 -22.09 8.18 -4.75
N ALA A 247 -20.79 8.26 -4.47
CA ALA A 247 -20.08 9.54 -4.48
C ALA A 247 -20.01 10.10 -5.92
N PRO A 248 -20.15 11.43 -6.13
CA PRO A 248 -20.14 12.06 -7.44
C PRO A 248 -18.70 12.19 -7.98
N VAL A 249 -18.01 11.07 -8.09
CA VAL A 249 -16.62 11.02 -8.57
C VAL A 249 -16.46 9.94 -9.62
N ASP A 250 -15.49 10.13 -10.51
CA ASP A 250 -15.05 9.11 -11.45
C ASP A 250 -13.56 9.21 -11.73
N GLN A 251 -13.00 8.17 -12.35
CA GLN A 251 -11.62 8.16 -12.78
C GLN A 251 -11.55 8.23 -14.30
N ALA A 252 -10.88 9.24 -14.81
CA ALA A 252 -10.70 9.43 -16.23
C ALA A 252 -9.80 8.35 -16.84
N GLN A 253 -10.05 8.05 -18.11
CA GLN A 253 -9.16 7.27 -18.97
C GLN A 253 -8.56 8.22 -20.03
N PRO A 254 -7.52 8.99 -19.68
CA PRO A 254 -6.93 9.94 -20.62
C PRO A 254 -6.35 9.21 -21.82
N LYS A 255 -6.37 9.85 -22.99
CA LYS A 255 -5.81 9.31 -24.23
C LYS A 255 -4.32 8.96 -24.13
N GLU A 256 -3.60 9.61 -23.25
CA GLU A 256 -2.19 9.36 -22.96
C GLU A 256 -1.98 8.06 -22.16
N GLY A 257 -3.05 7.50 -21.61
CA GLY A 257 -3.06 6.27 -20.81
C GLY A 257 -3.13 6.48 -19.31
N MET A 258 -3.26 5.39 -18.57
CA MET A 258 -3.21 5.33 -17.11
C MET A 258 -1.91 4.67 -16.66
N VAL A 259 -1.48 4.94 -15.43
CA VAL A 259 -0.25 4.40 -14.87
C VAL A 259 -0.56 3.20 -13.96
N ALA A 260 0.16 2.10 -14.15
CA ALA A 260 0.08 0.94 -13.27
C ALA A 260 0.70 1.27 -11.90
N MET A 261 -0.05 0.99 -10.81
CA MET A 261 0.39 1.19 -9.44
C MET A 261 0.44 -0.16 -8.70
N PRO A 262 1.47 -0.98 -8.94
CA PRO A 262 1.56 -2.28 -8.29
C PRO A 262 1.68 -2.13 -6.77
N ALA A 263 0.84 -2.86 -6.03
CA ALA A 263 0.82 -2.89 -4.58
C ALA A 263 1.37 -4.24 -4.11
N GLY A 264 2.52 -4.19 -3.47
CA GLY A 264 3.24 -5.37 -3.00
C GLY A 264 2.91 -5.74 -1.57
N ALA A 265 3.06 -7.04 -1.25
CA ALA A 265 3.06 -7.59 0.09
C ALA A 265 4.36 -8.35 0.33
N ALA A 266 5.02 -8.10 1.46
CA ALA A 266 6.28 -8.71 1.84
C ALA A 266 6.27 -9.15 3.31
N LEU A 267 7.00 -10.22 3.62
CA LEU A 267 7.32 -10.56 5.00
C LEU A 267 8.38 -9.60 5.55
N VAL A 268 8.18 -9.11 6.76
CA VAL A 268 9.21 -8.33 7.46
C VAL A 268 10.30 -9.29 7.96
N ALA A 269 11.56 -8.96 7.69
CA ALA A 269 12.69 -9.78 8.11
C ALA A 269 12.71 -9.93 9.64
N ASN A 270 12.79 -11.16 10.12
CA ASN A 270 12.72 -11.53 11.54
C ASN A 270 11.44 -11.04 12.26
N GLY A 271 10.38 -10.74 11.51
CA GLY A 271 9.07 -10.38 12.07
C GLY A 271 8.42 -11.53 12.85
N PRO A 272 7.48 -11.22 13.76
CA PRO A 272 6.78 -12.26 14.54
C PRO A 272 5.84 -13.07 13.65
N ASN A 273 5.56 -14.33 14.04
CA ASN A 273 4.57 -15.21 13.41
C ASN A 273 4.69 -15.30 11.87
N PRO A 274 5.89 -15.58 11.31
CA PRO A 274 6.10 -15.55 9.86
C PRO A 274 5.21 -16.58 9.12
N GLU A 275 4.88 -17.72 9.75
CA GLU A 275 3.98 -18.72 9.17
C GLU A 275 2.55 -18.19 8.95
N LEU A 276 2.04 -17.40 9.88
CA LEU A 276 0.76 -16.72 9.71
C LEU A 276 0.85 -15.62 8.66
N GLY A 277 2.00 -14.94 8.57
CA GLY A 277 2.30 -13.99 7.50
C GLY A 277 2.30 -14.63 6.11
N MET A 278 2.89 -15.83 5.98
CA MET A 278 2.84 -16.62 4.75
C MET A 278 1.41 -17.04 4.40
N THR A 279 0.63 -17.47 5.39
CA THR A 279 -0.79 -17.78 5.21
C THR A 279 -1.58 -16.58 4.73
N PHE A 280 -1.36 -15.39 5.31
CA PHE A 280 -1.98 -14.14 4.90
C PHE A 280 -1.63 -13.80 3.44
N ILE A 281 -0.34 -13.84 3.08
CA ILE A 281 0.11 -13.55 1.70
C ILE A 281 -0.47 -14.59 0.73
N ASN A 282 -0.48 -15.88 1.10
CA ASN A 282 -1.07 -16.90 0.26
C ASN A 282 -2.56 -16.68 -0.01
N GLU A 283 -3.30 -16.20 1.00
CA GLU A 283 -4.73 -15.87 0.84
C GLU A 283 -4.95 -14.65 -0.06
N LEU A 284 -4.09 -13.63 0.00
CA LEU A 284 -4.13 -12.49 -0.94
C LEU A 284 -3.97 -12.96 -2.40
N LEU A 285 -3.32 -14.09 -2.62
CA LEU A 285 -3.06 -14.66 -3.95
C LEU A 285 -4.03 -15.79 -4.33
N ASP A 286 -4.95 -16.17 -3.46
CA ASP A 286 -5.96 -17.18 -3.76
C ASP A 286 -6.85 -16.72 -4.93
N PRO A 287 -7.19 -17.57 -5.93
CA PRO A 287 -7.93 -17.15 -7.12
C PRO A 287 -9.30 -16.53 -6.82
N GLU A 288 -10.03 -17.02 -5.82
CA GLU A 288 -11.34 -16.48 -5.43
C GLU A 288 -11.16 -15.14 -4.71
N THR A 289 -10.17 -15.05 -3.82
CA THR A 289 -9.81 -13.82 -3.13
C THR A 289 -9.30 -12.77 -4.13
N GLN A 290 -8.52 -13.18 -5.13
CA GLN A 290 -8.08 -12.31 -6.22
C GLN A 290 -9.26 -11.79 -7.08
N ALA A 291 -10.28 -12.59 -7.32
CA ALA A 291 -11.49 -12.12 -8.00
C ALA A 291 -12.24 -11.07 -7.16
N LEU A 292 -12.33 -11.27 -5.84
CA LEU A 292 -12.88 -10.28 -4.91
C LEU A 292 -12.05 -9.00 -4.87
N ILE A 293 -10.73 -9.12 -4.79
CA ILE A 293 -9.78 -7.99 -4.84
C ILE A 293 -9.98 -7.21 -6.14
N ALA A 294 -9.99 -7.89 -7.30
CA ALA A 294 -10.17 -7.26 -8.60
C ALA A 294 -11.48 -6.47 -8.69
N LYS A 295 -12.56 -7.03 -8.17
CA LYS A 295 -13.88 -6.36 -8.14
C LYS A 295 -13.93 -5.19 -7.17
N THR A 296 -13.37 -5.35 -5.96
CA THR A 296 -13.46 -4.34 -4.89
C THR A 296 -12.53 -3.16 -5.15
N PHE A 297 -11.34 -3.45 -5.66
CA PHE A 297 -10.29 -2.45 -5.84
C PHE A 297 -10.12 -2.02 -7.31
N TYR A 298 -10.97 -2.50 -8.21
CA TYR A 298 -10.86 -2.20 -9.64
C TYR A 298 -9.43 -2.35 -10.15
N SER A 299 -8.84 -3.52 -9.90
CA SER A 299 -7.45 -3.81 -10.21
C SER A 299 -7.30 -5.09 -11.02
N ASN A 300 -6.22 -5.18 -11.82
CA ASN A 300 -5.93 -6.41 -12.52
C ASN A 300 -5.53 -7.52 -11.52
N PRO A 301 -6.10 -8.75 -11.65
CA PRO A 301 -5.63 -9.90 -10.88
C PRO A 301 -4.17 -10.21 -11.19
N THR A 302 -3.43 -10.66 -10.19
CA THR A 302 -2.03 -11.08 -10.34
C THR A 302 -1.89 -12.60 -10.42
N ASN A 303 -2.87 -13.36 -9.94
CA ASN A 303 -2.91 -14.81 -10.11
C ASN A 303 -3.56 -15.18 -11.45
N THR A 304 -2.87 -15.99 -12.25
CA THR A 304 -3.27 -16.39 -13.61
C THR A 304 -4.50 -17.31 -13.67
N LYS A 305 -4.84 -17.97 -12.56
CA LYS A 305 -6.02 -18.82 -12.43
C LYS A 305 -7.28 -18.06 -12.04
N THR A 306 -7.16 -16.78 -11.75
CA THR A 306 -8.31 -15.94 -11.37
C THR A 306 -9.24 -15.71 -12.55
N VAL A 307 -10.51 -15.99 -12.37
CA VAL A 307 -11.54 -15.59 -13.32
C VAL A 307 -11.77 -14.09 -13.17
N LYS A 308 -11.40 -13.31 -14.20
CA LYS A 308 -11.58 -11.85 -14.19
C LYS A 308 -13.07 -11.51 -14.06
N PRO A 309 -13.48 -10.66 -13.08
CA PRO A 309 -14.86 -10.24 -12.94
C PRO A 309 -15.39 -9.54 -14.19
N ALA A 310 -16.64 -9.80 -14.54
CA ALA A 310 -17.30 -9.12 -15.64
C ALA A 310 -17.37 -7.60 -15.39
N GLY A 311 -17.16 -6.80 -16.45
CA GLY A 311 -17.19 -5.33 -16.36
C GLY A 311 -15.93 -4.69 -15.77
N LEU A 312 -14.88 -5.47 -15.53
CA LEU A 312 -13.57 -4.95 -15.14
C LEU A 312 -12.72 -4.74 -16.40
N ASP A 313 -12.95 -3.65 -17.12
CA ASP A 313 -12.17 -3.27 -18.29
C ASP A 313 -11.21 -2.14 -17.93
N LEU A 314 -10.01 -2.51 -17.50
CA LEU A 314 -8.91 -1.57 -17.37
C LEU A 314 -8.18 -1.48 -18.72
N PRO A 315 -7.83 -0.27 -19.18
CA PRO A 315 -7.02 -0.07 -20.39
C PRO A 315 -5.63 -0.67 -20.21
N GLU A 316 -4.86 -0.71 -21.28
CA GLU A 316 -3.43 -0.98 -21.18
C GLU A 316 -2.76 0.10 -20.30
N LEU A 317 -2.00 -0.34 -19.31
CA LEU A 317 -1.40 0.54 -18.31
C LEU A 317 0.07 0.80 -18.64
N ALA A 318 0.49 2.04 -18.48
CA ALA A 318 1.91 2.38 -18.51
C ALA A 318 2.63 1.76 -17.29
N VAL A 319 3.57 0.88 -17.56
CA VAL A 319 4.43 0.24 -16.54
C VAL A 319 5.71 1.05 -16.43
N LEU A 320 6.07 1.43 -15.21
CA LEU A 320 7.20 2.31 -14.93
C LEU A 320 8.45 1.53 -14.55
N ASP A 321 9.61 2.13 -14.80
CA ASP A 321 10.89 1.71 -14.23
C ASP A 321 10.96 2.13 -12.74
N TRP A 322 10.43 1.29 -11.85
CA TRP A 322 10.37 1.57 -10.42
C TRP A 322 11.75 1.59 -9.75
N GLU A 323 12.78 0.94 -10.35
CA GLU A 323 14.17 1.05 -9.90
C GLU A 323 14.68 2.47 -10.12
N TYR A 324 14.48 2.99 -11.34
CA TYR A 324 14.86 4.35 -11.68
C TYR A 324 14.12 5.37 -10.80
N PHE A 325 12.82 5.13 -10.52
CA PHE A 325 12.06 5.97 -9.61
C PHE A 325 12.66 5.92 -8.20
N ALA A 326 12.95 4.73 -7.66
CA ALA A 326 13.51 4.56 -6.32
C ALA A 326 14.86 5.30 -6.16
N ASP A 327 15.72 5.22 -7.18
CA ASP A 327 17.03 5.88 -7.20
C ASP A 327 16.95 7.41 -7.20
N ASN A 328 15.91 7.96 -7.84
CA ASN A 328 15.75 9.41 -7.97
C ASN A 328 14.76 10.02 -6.96
N ARG A 329 14.04 9.19 -6.19
CA ARG A 329 12.92 9.61 -5.36
C ARG A 329 13.27 10.76 -4.40
N ASN A 330 14.36 10.66 -3.65
CA ASN A 330 14.73 11.68 -2.66
C ASN A 330 14.99 13.03 -3.34
N ARG A 331 15.74 13.05 -4.44
CA ARG A 331 15.98 14.26 -5.24
C ARG A 331 14.68 14.87 -5.74
N TRP A 332 13.73 14.04 -6.19
CA TRP A 332 12.44 14.53 -6.68
C TRP A 332 11.51 15.02 -5.56
N ILE A 333 11.55 14.40 -4.38
CA ILE A 333 10.83 14.91 -3.19
C ILE A 333 11.34 16.32 -2.85
N GLU A 334 12.66 16.50 -2.69
CA GLU A 334 13.26 17.80 -2.38
C GLU A 334 12.93 18.86 -3.43
N ARG A 335 13.00 18.49 -4.71
CA ARG A 335 12.66 19.39 -5.81
C ARG A 335 11.18 19.77 -5.81
N PHE A 336 10.30 18.79 -5.62
CA PHE A 336 8.85 19.02 -5.57
C PHE A 336 8.47 19.94 -4.40
N GLU A 337 9.03 19.70 -3.22
CA GLU A 337 8.80 20.53 -2.05
C GLU A 337 9.26 21.98 -2.29
N ARG A 338 10.44 22.16 -2.89
CA ARG A 338 10.98 23.50 -3.18
C ARG A 338 10.22 24.24 -4.31
N GLU A 339 9.88 23.55 -5.39
CA GLU A 339 9.43 24.19 -6.64
C GLU A 339 7.93 24.17 -6.83
N ILE A 340 7.24 23.19 -6.26
CA ILE A 340 5.79 22.99 -6.45
C ILE A 340 5.01 23.28 -5.17
N SER A 341 5.44 22.73 -4.01
CA SER A 341 4.73 22.93 -2.73
C SER A 341 5.07 24.25 -2.04
N GLY A 342 6.29 24.76 -2.22
CA GLY A 342 6.74 26.04 -1.68
C GLY A 342 6.24 27.20 -2.54
N GLY A 343 5.05 27.72 -2.21
CA GLY A 343 4.50 28.91 -2.85
C GLY A 343 3.63 29.66 -1.90
#